data_ed75e27770ebef0e6e1be167eb165a56
#
_entry.id   ed75e27770ebef0e6e1be167eb165a56
#
_cell.length_a   1.000
_cell.length_b   1.000
_cell.length_c   1.000
_cell.angle_alpha   90.00
_cell.angle_beta   90.00
_cell.angle_gamma   90.00
#
_symmetry.space_group_name_H-M   'P 1'
#
loop_
_entity.id
_entity.type
_entity.pdbx_description
1 polymer ?
#
loop_
_entity_poly.entity_id
_entity_poly.type
_entity_poly.pdbx_seq_one_letter_code
_entity_poly.pdbx_strand_id
1 'polypeptide(L)'
;IGMINQPGSRSLIPFDFGQILRHVPEIERFGHKFTPVTIHPVVDSSNIKPATWVRMAETIEEAYDSVDGFIILHGTDTMAFSASALSFMLQDLNKPVIFTGSQLPISTLRSDARENLISSIEIAAAEQDGVAMVPEVCIYFEFKLLRGNRTTKQNSEDFNAFSSPNYPVLAESGVHLRYYPERILRRPEPANLKVHTRLNTNIAILKIFPGITENVVQTLLSSPGLKAVILETFGAGNAPTDPWFYNLIKDAAGRGIIFLNITQCTQGRVEMGRYETSEHLLRAGVVSGYDITPEAAVTKLMYLLGKEVDDEELKQLLNKPIKGEITIS
;
A
#
# COMPACT_ATOMS: atom_id res chain seq x y z
N ILE A 1 8.11 -10.13 12.56
CA ILE A 1 9.08 -9.51 13.49
C ILE A 1 8.25 -8.77 14.54
N GLY A 2 8.71 -8.65 15.77
CA GLY A 2 7.96 -7.95 16.84
C GLY A 2 6.91 -8.81 17.56
N MET A 3 6.83 -10.09 17.27
CA MET A 3 5.94 -11.05 17.94
C MET A 3 6.73 -12.31 18.30
N ILE A 4 6.53 -12.84 19.48
CA ILE A 4 7.14 -14.10 19.95
C ILE A 4 6.09 -15.06 20.47
N ASN A 5 6.41 -16.35 20.45
CA ASN A 5 5.58 -17.37 21.07
C ASN A 5 5.57 -17.19 22.59
N GLN A 6 4.39 -17.12 23.18
CA GLN A 6 4.24 -17.16 24.63
C GLN A 6 4.51 -18.59 25.12
N PRO A 7 5.42 -18.80 26.07
CA PRO A 7 5.65 -20.14 26.65
C PRO A 7 4.34 -20.74 27.19
N GLY A 8 4.02 -21.96 26.72
CA GLY A 8 2.80 -22.68 27.16
C GLY A 8 1.51 -22.24 26.45
N SER A 9 1.55 -21.35 25.46
CA SER A 9 0.42 -20.92 24.65
C SER A 9 0.73 -20.99 23.17
N ARG A 10 -0.32 -21.08 22.32
CA ARG A 10 -0.22 -20.91 20.86
C ARG A 10 -0.32 -19.44 20.42
N SER A 11 -0.59 -18.52 21.36
CA SER A 11 -0.70 -17.09 21.05
C SER A 11 0.66 -16.42 20.95
N LEU A 12 0.75 -15.47 20.01
CA LEU A 12 1.91 -14.58 19.85
C LEU A 12 1.70 -13.33 20.71
N ILE A 13 2.78 -12.89 21.37
CA ILE A 13 2.80 -11.63 22.14
C ILE A 13 3.79 -10.66 21.53
N PRO A 14 3.53 -9.34 21.57
CA PRO A 14 4.47 -8.32 21.16
C PRO A 14 5.72 -8.32 22.04
N PHE A 15 6.87 -7.94 21.47
CA PHE A 15 8.09 -7.74 22.22
C PHE A 15 8.85 -6.49 21.77
N ASP A 16 9.74 -5.98 22.63
CA ASP A 16 10.44 -4.72 22.42
C ASP A 16 11.70 -4.84 21.53
N PHE A 17 12.24 -3.69 21.13
CA PHE A 17 13.43 -3.61 20.27
C PHE A 17 14.68 -4.22 20.94
N GLY A 18 14.82 -4.13 22.27
CA GLY A 18 15.96 -4.76 22.98
C GLY A 18 15.94 -6.29 22.86
N GLN A 19 14.74 -6.87 22.72
CA GLN A 19 14.59 -8.29 22.43
C GLN A 19 14.95 -8.62 20.98
N ILE A 20 14.63 -7.73 20.04
CA ILE A 20 15.04 -7.87 18.63
C ILE A 20 16.56 -7.94 18.53
N LEU A 21 17.29 -7.03 19.18
CA LEU A 21 18.75 -7.02 19.18
C LEU A 21 19.37 -8.32 19.74
N ARG A 22 18.72 -8.94 20.72
CA ARG A 22 19.17 -10.27 21.22
C ARG A 22 19.04 -11.39 20.19
N HIS A 23 18.06 -11.30 19.29
CA HIS A 23 17.87 -12.29 18.23
C HIS A 23 18.67 -12.00 16.96
N VAL A 24 19.04 -10.72 16.75
CA VAL A 24 19.80 -10.26 15.58
C VAL A 24 20.93 -9.32 16.04
N PRO A 25 21.94 -9.84 16.76
CA PRO A 25 23.04 -9.02 17.27
C PRO A 25 23.90 -8.40 16.16
N GLU A 26 23.81 -8.92 14.94
CA GLU A 26 24.52 -8.39 13.77
C GLU A 26 24.14 -6.95 13.45
N ILE A 27 22.98 -6.49 13.87
CA ILE A 27 22.53 -5.10 13.68
C ILE A 27 23.53 -4.10 14.27
N GLU A 28 24.17 -4.44 15.40
CA GLU A 28 25.19 -3.59 16.02
C GLU A 28 26.44 -3.41 15.15
N ARG A 29 26.70 -4.33 14.24
CA ARG A 29 27.88 -4.27 13.34
C ARG A 29 27.77 -3.21 12.25
N PHE A 30 26.58 -2.72 11.96
CA PHE A 30 26.38 -1.61 11.01
C PHE A 30 26.95 -0.29 11.54
N GLY A 31 27.11 -0.13 12.85
CA GLY A 31 27.56 1.13 13.44
C GLY A 31 26.56 2.27 13.35
N HIS A 32 25.32 1.99 12.92
CA HIS A 32 24.25 2.99 12.84
C HIS A 32 23.63 3.23 14.23
N LYS A 33 23.11 4.44 14.42
CA LYS A 33 22.32 4.78 15.61
C LYS A 33 20.86 4.47 15.35
N PHE A 34 20.26 3.66 16.22
CA PHE A 34 18.83 3.33 16.16
C PHE A 34 18.04 4.09 17.22
N THR A 35 16.91 4.62 16.84
CA THR A 35 15.93 5.25 17.75
C THR A 35 14.62 4.45 17.65
N PRO A 36 14.42 3.44 18.50
CA PRO A 36 13.21 2.63 18.46
C PRO A 36 12.02 3.40 19.00
N VAL A 37 10.90 3.34 18.26
CA VAL A 37 9.61 3.91 18.67
C VAL A 37 8.56 2.82 18.57
N THR A 38 7.73 2.68 19.60
CA THR A 38 6.61 1.74 19.60
C THR A 38 5.30 2.51 19.44
N ILE A 39 4.54 2.19 18.42
CA ILE A 39 3.20 2.75 18.21
C ILE A 39 2.19 1.96 19.05
N HIS A 40 1.57 2.64 20.01
CA HIS A 40 0.58 2.04 20.90
C HIS A 40 -0.86 2.35 20.48
N PRO A 41 -1.81 1.40 20.72
CA PRO A 41 -1.57 0.03 21.18
C PRO A 41 -0.87 -0.81 20.10
N VAL A 42 0.00 -1.74 20.51
CA VAL A 42 0.53 -2.75 19.59
C VAL A 42 -0.60 -3.70 19.21
N VAL A 43 -0.85 -3.81 17.91
CA VAL A 43 -1.98 -4.58 17.37
C VAL A 43 -1.50 -5.60 16.35
N ASP A 44 -2.23 -6.68 16.21
CA ASP A 44 -2.10 -7.55 15.05
C ASP A 44 -2.44 -6.75 13.78
N SER A 45 -1.76 -7.04 12.67
CA SER A 45 -1.95 -6.30 11.42
C SER A 45 -3.37 -6.39 10.87
N SER A 46 -4.10 -7.46 11.17
CA SER A 46 -5.53 -7.58 10.84
C SER A 46 -6.43 -6.55 11.55
N ASN A 47 -5.94 -5.96 12.63
CA ASN A 47 -6.64 -4.92 13.41
C ASN A 47 -6.15 -3.49 13.11
N ILE A 48 -5.28 -3.31 12.13
CA ILE A 48 -4.82 -1.98 11.71
C ILE A 48 -6.01 -1.16 11.20
N LYS A 49 -6.03 0.11 11.61
CA LYS A 49 -7.05 1.10 11.22
C LYS A 49 -6.37 2.33 10.63
N PRO A 50 -7.09 3.18 9.87
CA PRO A 50 -6.55 4.43 9.35
C PRO A 50 -5.90 5.33 10.42
N ALA A 51 -6.41 5.32 11.65
CA ALA A 51 -5.80 6.04 12.77
C ALA A 51 -4.37 5.54 13.08
N THR A 52 -4.06 4.27 12.82
CA THR A 52 -2.69 3.73 12.99
C THR A 52 -1.77 4.28 11.91
N TRP A 53 -2.24 4.42 10.68
CA TRP A 53 -1.47 5.05 9.60
C TRP A 53 -1.17 6.52 9.89
N VAL A 54 -2.16 7.24 10.45
CA VAL A 54 -1.97 8.63 10.90
C VAL A 54 -0.86 8.71 11.95
N ARG A 55 -0.90 7.83 12.97
CA ARG A 55 0.16 7.78 14.00
C ARG A 55 1.54 7.46 13.41
N MET A 56 1.61 6.54 12.45
CA MET A 56 2.87 6.25 11.74
C MET A 56 3.39 7.48 11.00
N ALA A 57 2.53 8.18 10.28
CA ALA A 57 2.89 9.36 9.51
C ALA A 57 3.35 10.53 10.42
N GLU A 58 2.64 10.78 11.52
CA GLU A 58 3.02 11.77 12.54
C GLU A 58 4.35 11.43 13.20
N THR A 59 4.59 10.16 13.54
CA THR A 59 5.87 9.70 14.11
C THR A 59 7.04 9.91 13.14
N ILE A 60 6.81 9.67 11.85
CA ILE A 60 7.80 9.94 10.80
C ILE A 60 8.07 11.46 10.71
N GLU A 61 7.03 12.30 10.72
CA GLU A 61 7.16 13.75 10.68
C GLU A 61 7.96 14.28 11.86
N GLU A 62 7.62 13.86 13.08
CA GLU A 62 8.30 14.26 14.32
C GLU A 62 9.80 13.92 14.33
N ALA A 63 10.18 12.78 13.73
CA ALA A 63 11.57 12.32 13.70
C ALA A 63 12.33 12.71 12.42
N TYR A 64 11.65 13.31 11.43
CA TYR A 64 12.13 13.40 10.06
C TYR A 64 13.53 14.05 9.95
N ASP A 65 13.76 15.15 10.64
CA ASP A 65 15.02 15.89 10.56
C ASP A 65 16.16 15.24 11.36
N SER A 66 15.84 14.31 12.25
CA SER A 66 16.81 13.71 13.19
C SER A 66 17.35 12.35 12.76
N VAL A 67 16.80 11.73 11.68
CA VAL A 67 17.18 10.40 11.20
C VAL A 67 17.34 10.39 9.68
N ASP A 68 18.11 9.43 9.14
CA ASP A 68 18.38 9.30 7.71
C ASP A 68 17.36 8.41 6.99
N GLY A 69 16.63 7.56 7.71
CA GLY A 69 15.63 6.68 7.16
C GLY A 69 14.78 6.02 8.24
N PHE A 70 13.73 5.34 7.80
CA PHE A 70 12.72 4.72 8.66
C PHE A 70 12.54 3.25 8.31
N ILE A 71 12.44 2.40 9.33
CA ILE A 71 12.09 1.00 9.18
C ILE A 71 10.83 0.75 9.99
N ILE A 72 9.80 0.23 9.37
CA ILE A 72 8.53 -0.09 10.01
C ILE A 72 8.36 -1.60 10.08
N LEU A 73 8.43 -2.14 11.29
CA LEU A 73 8.16 -3.54 11.55
C LEU A 73 6.66 -3.76 11.64
N HIS A 74 6.11 -4.50 10.70
CA HIS A 74 4.67 -4.64 10.51
C HIS A 74 4.28 -6.12 10.29
N GLY A 75 3.10 -6.51 10.74
CA GLY A 75 2.52 -7.81 10.39
C GLY A 75 2.16 -7.88 8.90
N THR A 76 2.25 -9.08 8.31
CA THR A 76 2.19 -9.22 6.84
C THR A 76 0.81 -8.99 6.22
N ASP A 77 -0.30 -9.22 6.96
CA ASP A 77 -1.65 -9.26 6.38
C ASP A 77 -2.11 -7.94 5.74
N THR A 78 -1.80 -6.81 6.37
CA THR A 78 -2.20 -5.48 5.89
C THR A 78 -1.00 -4.56 5.60
N MET A 79 0.22 -5.12 5.49
CA MET A 79 1.43 -4.34 5.22
C MET A 79 1.31 -3.57 3.90
N ALA A 80 0.78 -4.18 2.84
CA ALA A 80 0.59 -3.53 1.55
C ALA A 80 -0.39 -2.35 1.62
N PHE A 81 -1.46 -2.45 2.43
CA PHE A 81 -2.35 -1.32 2.70
C PHE A 81 -1.64 -0.19 3.44
N SER A 82 -0.89 -0.52 4.50
CA SER A 82 -0.16 0.48 5.30
C SER A 82 0.92 1.18 4.48
N ALA A 83 1.70 0.45 3.69
CA ALA A 83 2.72 1.02 2.81
C ALA A 83 2.09 1.89 1.71
N SER A 84 0.98 1.45 1.12
CA SER A 84 0.22 2.26 0.15
C SER A 84 -0.31 3.54 0.77
N ALA A 85 -0.91 3.48 1.97
CA ALA A 85 -1.44 4.65 2.67
C ALA A 85 -0.32 5.67 2.95
N LEU A 86 0.79 5.25 3.54
CA LEU A 86 1.92 6.13 3.83
C LEU A 86 2.53 6.71 2.54
N SER A 87 2.53 5.99 1.43
CA SER A 87 2.98 6.51 0.14
C SER A 87 2.22 7.76 -0.27
N PHE A 88 0.91 7.82 -0.02
CA PHE A 88 0.07 8.98 -0.33
C PHE A 88 0.14 10.05 0.75
N MET A 89 0.20 9.66 2.02
CA MET A 89 0.20 10.57 3.16
C MET A 89 1.50 11.37 3.29
N LEU A 90 2.66 10.78 2.92
CA LEU A 90 3.98 11.39 3.00
C LEU A 90 4.33 12.07 1.66
N GLN A 91 3.95 13.34 1.52
CA GLN A 91 4.31 14.12 0.33
C GLN A 91 5.70 14.71 0.49
N ASP A 92 6.40 14.83 -0.65
CA ASP A 92 7.75 15.39 -0.69
C ASP A 92 8.78 14.61 0.14
N LEU A 93 8.54 13.28 0.29
CA LEU A 93 9.43 12.36 0.98
C LEU A 93 10.79 12.26 0.26
N ASN A 94 11.89 12.50 0.99
CA ASN A 94 13.27 12.44 0.49
C ASN A 94 14.12 11.39 1.23
N LYS A 95 13.51 10.66 2.16
CA LYS A 95 14.15 9.62 2.97
C LYS A 95 13.45 8.29 2.76
N PRO A 96 14.14 7.15 2.88
CA PRO A 96 13.53 5.84 2.75
C PRO A 96 12.58 5.56 3.92
N VAL A 97 11.43 4.98 3.61
CA VAL A 97 10.50 4.40 4.59
C VAL A 97 10.28 2.93 4.18
N ILE A 98 10.96 2.03 4.87
CA ILE A 98 10.99 0.62 4.51
C ILE A 98 10.10 -0.19 5.46
N PHE A 99 9.00 -0.70 4.95
CA PHE A 99 8.19 -1.71 5.64
C PHE A 99 8.85 -3.07 5.51
N THR A 100 8.88 -3.80 6.60
CA THR A 100 9.30 -5.20 6.61
C THR A 100 8.61 -5.98 7.72
N GLY A 101 8.71 -7.28 7.65
CA GLY A 101 8.11 -8.20 8.57
C GLY A 101 8.68 -9.60 8.40
N SER A 102 7.93 -10.59 8.83
CA SER A 102 8.29 -12.00 8.60
C SER A 102 7.05 -12.88 8.58
N GLN A 103 7.13 -13.98 7.86
CA GLN A 103 6.11 -15.03 7.89
C GLN A 103 6.22 -15.87 9.17
N LEU A 104 7.42 -16.08 9.66
CA LEU A 104 7.66 -16.81 10.91
C LEU A 104 8.17 -15.86 12.01
N PRO A 105 7.79 -16.09 13.28
CA PRO A 105 8.35 -15.34 14.41
C PRO A 105 9.87 -15.39 14.43
N ILE A 106 10.52 -14.28 14.81
CA ILE A 106 11.98 -14.16 14.82
C ILE A 106 12.66 -15.20 15.72
N SER A 107 11.97 -15.71 16.72
CA SER A 107 12.44 -16.79 17.62
C SER A 107 12.41 -18.19 16.99
N THR A 108 11.82 -18.33 15.81
CA THR A 108 11.72 -19.62 15.09
C THR A 108 13.03 -19.90 14.35
N LEU A 109 13.52 -21.14 14.38
CA LEU A 109 14.81 -21.54 13.80
C LEU A 109 14.94 -21.21 12.29
N ARG A 110 13.87 -21.34 11.54
CA ARG A 110 13.84 -21.06 10.09
C ARG A 110 13.16 -19.72 9.75
N SER A 111 13.20 -18.75 10.68
CA SER A 111 12.56 -17.45 10.44
C SER A 111 13.27 -16.67 9.33
N ASP A 112 12.47 -16.05 8.47
CA ASP A 112 12.87 -15.06 7.47
C ASP A 112 13.11 -13.66 8.06
N ALA A 113 12.78 -13.46 9.33
CA ALA A 113 12.81 -12.18 10.03
C ALA A 113 14.18 -11.51 10.04
N ARG A 114 15.24 -12.31 10.24
CA ARG A 114 16.63 -11.82 10.36
C ARG A 114 17.11 -11.18 9.05
N GLU A 115 16.96 -11.91 7.94
CA GLU A 115 17.37 -11.43 6.63
C GLU A 115 16.56 -10.20 6.22
N ASN A 116 15.24 -10.26 6.39
CA ASN A 116 14.36 -9.15 6.07
C ASN A 116 14.72 -7.87 6.85
N LEU A 117 15.07 -8.00 8.12
CA LEU A 117 15.46 -6.87 8.96
C LEU A 117 16.84 -6.31 8.59
N ILE A 118 17.85 -7.16 8.43
CA ILE A 118 19.23 -6.77 8.08
C ILE A 118 19.24 -6.02 6.75
N SER A 119 18.65 -6.59 5.72
CA SER A 119 18.60 -5.94 4.40
C SER A 119 17.77 -4.67 4.39
N SER A 120 16.69 -4.60 5.18
CA SER A 120 15.92 -3.35 5.32
C SER A 120 16.75 -2.23 5.96
N ILE A 121 17.61 -2.55 6.92
CA ILE A 121 18.53 -1.57 7.54
C ILE A 121 19.55 -1.09 6.51
N GLU A 122 20.17 -2.01 5.78
CA GLU A 122 21.15 -1.67 4.76
C GLU A 122 20.54 -0.76 3.67
N ILE A 123 19.33 -1.08 3.21
CA ILE A 123 18.59 -0.26 2.22
C ILE A 123 18.24 1.12 2.78
N ALA A 124 17.77 1.18 4.04
CA ALA A 124 17.38 2.45 4.66
C ALA A 124 18.58 3.39 4.91
N ALA A 125 19.78 2.83 5.06
CA ALA A 125 21.02 3.57 5.25
C ALA A 125 21.77 3.84 3.94
N ALA A 126 21.31 3.26 2.81
CA ALA A 126 22.02 3.39 1.54
C ALA A 126 21.88 4.80 0.96
N GLU A 127 23.04 5.42 0.70
CA GLU A 127 23.12 6.74 0.07
C GLU A 127 24.15 6.76 -1.06
N GLN A 128 23.98 7.71 -1.95
CA GLN A 128 24.96 8.04 -2.96
C GLN A 128 25.10 9.58 -3.03
N ASP A 129 26.31 10.08 -2.86
CA ASP A 129 26.60 11.53 -2.85
C ASP A 129 25.77 12.33 -1.81
N GLY A 130 25.51 11.72 -0.64
CA GLY A 130 24.72 12.30 0.44
C GLY A 130 23.20 12.31 0.20
N VAL A 131 22.73 11.56 -0.81
CA VAL A 131 21.31 11.42 -1.13
C VAL A 131 20.87 9.97 -0.95
N ALA A 132 19.74 9.76 -0.30
CA ALA A 132 19.18 8.43 -0.12
C ALA A 132 18.97 7.73 -1.46
N MET A 133 19.39 6.48 -1.55
CA MET A 133 19.22 5.65 -2.77
C MET A 133 17.75 5.42 -3.11
N VAL A 134 16.87 5.31 -2.11
CA VAL A 134 15.45 4.97 -2.28
C VAL A 134 14.56 5.93 -1.46
N PRO A 135 14.31 7.16 -1.93
CA PRO A 135 13.51 8.15 -1.19
C PRO A 135 12.01 7.93 -1.39
N GLU A 136 11.52 6.74 -1.12
CA GLU A 136 10.10 6.38 -1.25
C GLU A 136 9.66 5.37 -0.17
N VAL A 137 8.35 5.16 -0.04
CA VAL A 137 7.79 4.13 0.82
C VAL A 137 7.84 2.80 0.08
N CYS A 138 8.54 1.83 0.68
CA CYS A 138 8.78 0.51 0.10
C CYS A 138 8.42 -0.62 1.05
N ILE A 139 8.24 -1.80 0.49
CA ILE A 139 8.21 -3.07 1.22
C ILE A 139 9.46 -3.86 0.82
N TYR A 140 10.27 -4.24 1.80
CA TYR A 140 11.33 -5.23 1.59
C TYR A 140 10.90 -6.57 2.16
N PHE A 141 10.92 -7.58 1.31
CA PHE A 141 10.56 -8.94 1.69
C PHE A 141 11.18 -9.95 0.72
N GLU A 142 11.71 -11.05 1.26
CA GLU A 142 12.25 -12.15 0.45
C GLU A 142 13.16 -11.66 -0.69
N PHE A 143 14.26 -10.99 -0.32
CA PHE A 143 15.30 -10.51 -1.23
C PHE A 143 14.88 -9.46 -2.26
N LYS A 144 13.68 -8.89 -2.14
CA LYS A 144 13.13 -7.92 -3.09
C LYS A 144 12.68 -6.65 -2.40
N LEU A 145 13.06 -5.51 -2.97
CA LEU A 145 12.52 -4.21 -2.61
C LEU A 145 11.42 -3.83 -3.58
N LEU A 146 10.21 -3.68 -3.08
CA LEU A 146 9.01 -3.38 -3.86
C LEU A 146 8.51 -1.99 -3.51
N ARG A 147 8.00 -1.23 -4.51
CA ARG A 147 7.30 0.02 -4.23
C ARG A 147 6.04 -0.27 -3.42
N GLY A 148 5.84 0.43 -2.28
CA GLY A 148 4.78 0.12 -1.34
C GLY A 148 3.38 0.13 -1.94
N ASN A 149 3.07 1.11 -2.78
CA ASN A 149 1.77 1.27 -3.44
C ASN A 149 1.63 0.49 -4.77
N ARG A 150 2.57 -0.40 -5.07
CA ARG A 150 2.53 -1.36 -6.18
C ARG A 150 2.48 -2.80 -5.70
N THR A 151 2.49 -2.99 -4.40
CA THR A 151 2.66 -4.29 -3.75
C THR A 151 1.33 -4.84 -3.27
N THR A 152 1.17 -6.15 -3.41
CA THR A 152 0.06 -6.93 -2.84
C THR A 152 0.60 -8.16 -2.13
N LYS A 153 -0.13 -8.64 -1.09
CA LYS A 153 0.17 -9.91 -0.44
C LYS A 153 -0.42 -11.04 -1.28
N GLN A 154 0.44 -11.84 -1.89
CA GLN A 154 0.03 -12.92 -2.79
C GLN A 154 -0.04 -14.30 -2.13
N ASN A 155 0.65 -14.49 -1.00
CA ASN A 155 0.73 -15.79 -0.36
C ASN A 155 0.68 -15.67 1.17
N SER A 156 -0.01 -16.61 1.81
CA SER A 156 -0.15 -16.67 3.27
C SER A 156 0.80 -17.68 3.93
N GLU A 157 1.40 -18.60 3.17
CA GLU A 157 2.18 -19.72 3.69
C GLU A 157 3.66 -19.68 3.28
N ASP A 158 3.96 -19.19 2.06
CA ASP A 158 5.33 -19.10 1.57
C ASP A 158 6.05 -17.84 2.06
N PHE A 159 7.38 -17.91 2.10
CA PHE A 159 8.21 -16.73 2.35
C PHE A 159 8.06 -15.69 1.22
N ASN A 160 7.77 -16.10 -0.01
CA ASN A 160 7.39 -15.22 -1.12
C ASN A 160 5.98 -14.66 -0.92
N ALA A 161 5.80 -13.91 0.17
CA ALA A 161 4.50 -13.42 0.60
C ALA A 161 3.98 -12.23 -0.22
N PHE A 162 4.87 -11.44 -0.81
CA PHE A 162 4.53 -10.20 -1.52
C PHE A 162 4.99 -10.22 -2.96
N SER A 163 4.20 -9.55 -3.82
CA SER A 163 4.56 -9.29 -5.21
C SER A 163 4.18 -7.88 -5.63
N SER A 164 4.82 -7.39 -6.68
CA SER A 164 4.45 -6.17 -7.39
C SER A 164 4.07 -6.57 -8.82
N PRO A 165 2.79 -6.91 -9.07
CA PRO A 165 2.38 -7.60 -10.30
C PRO A 165 2.61 -6.79 -11.56
N ASN A 166 2.44 -5.46 -11.49
CA ASN A 166 2.45 -4.56 -12.63
C ASN A 166 3.61 -3.54 -12.59
N TYR A 167 4.55 -3.70 -11.65
CA TYR A 167 5.72 -2.83 -11.58
C TYR A 167 6.96 -3.65 -11.17
N PRO A 168 8.12 -3.44 -11.79
CA PRO A 168 9.32 -4.21 -11.48
C PRO A 168 9.88 -3.87 -10.09
N VAL A 169 10.69 -4.76 -9.54
CA VAL A 169 11.41 -4.56 -8.27
C VAL A 169 12.33 -3.35 -8.35
N LEU A 170 12.48 -2.63 -7.24
CA LEU A 170 13.35 -1.44 -7.12
C LEU A 170 14.79 -1.83 -6.78
N ALA A 171 14.96 -2.90 -6.03
CA ALA A 171 16.25 -3.51 -5.74
C ALA A 171 16.10 -5.00 -5.44
N GLU A 172 17.18 -5.72 -5.56
CA GLU A 172 17.30 -7.15 -5.21
C GLU A 172 18.50 -7.37 -4.29
N SER A 173 18.30 -8.18 -3.25
CA SER A 173 19.35 -8.62 -2.35
C SER A 173 19.90 -9.96 -2.83
N GLY A 174 21.21 -10.02 -3.02
CA GLY A 174 21.96 -11.21 -3.30
C GLY A 174 23.24 -11.20 -2.45
N VAL A 175 24.40 -11.52 -3.03
CA VAL A 175 25.70 -11.27 -2.38
C VAL A 175 25.91 -9.77 -2.16
N HIS A 176 25.34 -8.95 -3.05
CA HIS A 176 25.29 -7.49 -2.96
C HIS A 176 23.90 -7.01 -3.23
N LEU A 177 23.52 -5.88 -2.63
CA LEU A 177 22.29 -5.15 -2.98
C LEU A 177 22.46 -4.52 -4.35
N ARG A 178 21.57 -4.89 -5.28
CA ARG A 178 21.50 -4.32 -6.63
C ARG A 178 20.28 -3.43 -6.74
N TYR A 179 20.50 -2.13 -6.90
CA TYR A 179 19.46 -1.12 -7.14
C TYR A 179 19.20 -0.93 -8.63
N TYR A 180 17.96 -0.52 -8.96
CA TYR A 180 17.52 -0.16 -10.30
C TYR A 180 17.09 1.32 -10.31
N PRO A 181 18.03 2.27 -10.44
CA PRO A 181 17.78 3.70 -10.26
C PRO A 181 16.71 4.27 -11.19
N GLU A 182 16.56 3.69 -12.39
CA GLU A 182 15.56 4.07 -13.39
C GLU A 182 14.11 3.75 -12.96
N ARG A 183 13.95 2.91 -11.95
CA ARG A 183 12.65 2.49 -11.42
C ARG A 183 12.27 3.24 -10.15
N ILE A 184 13.23 3.91 -9.52
CA ILE A 184 13.04 4.60 -8.24
C ILE A 184 12.53 6.01 -8.50
N LEU A 185 11.49 6.43 -7.75
CA LEU A 185 10.97 7.79 -7.80
C LEU A 185 12.03 8.76 -7.27
N ARG A 186 12.51 9.62 -8.13
CA ARG A 186 13.44 10.69 -7.77
C ARG A 186 12.74 12.03 -7.91
N ARG A 187 13.06 12.95 -7.02
CA ARG A 187 12.64 14.34 -7.15
C ARG A 187 13.80 15.16 -7.67
N PRO A 188 13.54 16.08 -8.61
CA PRO A 188 14.57 16.94 -9.14
C PRO A 188 15.11 17.94 -8.10
N GLU A 189 14.31 18.29 -7.11
CA GLU A 189 14.70 19.25 -6.06
C GLU A 189 14.28 18.78 -4.67
N PRO A 190 15.10 19.07 -3.62
CA PRO A 190 14.72 18.82 -2.24
C PRO A 190 13.51 19.69 -1.86
N ALA A 191 12.50 19.08 -1.27
CA ALA A 191 11.37 19.77 -0.68
C ALA A 191 11.16 19.25 0.75
N ASN A 192 10.57 20.08 1.60
CA ASN A 192 10.23 19.68 2.95
C ASN A 192 9.09 18.66 2.94
N LEU A 193 9.20 17.65 3.77
CA LEU A 193 8.12 16.67 3.98
C LEU A 193 6.82 17.39 4.34
N LYS A 194 5.73 16.98 3.71
CA LYS A 194 4.36 17.39 4.07
C LYS A 194 3.55 16.15 4.40
N VAL A 195 2.96 16.12 5.58
CA VAL A 195 2.17 15.00 6.05
C VAL A 195 0.68 15.31 5.98
N HIS A 196 -0.08 14.42 5.32
CA HIS A 196 -1.53 14.49 5.23
C HIS A 196 -2.17 13.41 6.09
N THR A 197 -2.86 13.82 7.13
CA THR A 197 -3.47 12.92 8.12
C THR A 197 -4.97 12.73 7.96
N ARG A 198 -5.62 13.49 7.09
CA ARG A 198 -7.06 13.36 6.85
C ARG A 198 -7.33 12.24 5.84
N LEU A 199 -8.09 11.24 6.26
CA LEU A 199 -8.51 10.11 5.46
C LEU A 199 -10.04 9.96 5.56
N ASN A 200 -10.71 9.73 4.43
CA ASN A 200 -12.15 9.46 4.42
C ASN A 200 -12.39 7.98 4.13
N THR A 201 -13.01 7.28 5.04
CA THR A 201 -13.23 5.83 4.98
C THR A 201 -14.59 5.43 4.39
N ASN A 202 -15.40 6.39 3.92
CA ASN A 202 -16.72 6.14 3.34
C ASN A 202 -16.62 5.59 1.92
N ILE A 203 -15.94 4.48 1.77
CA ILE A 203 -15.71 3.77 0.50
C ILE A 203 -16.16 2.32 0.62
N ALA A 204 -16.48 1.70 -0.50
CA ALA A 204 -16.79 0.28 -0.58
C ALA A 204 -16.08 -0.36 -1.77
N ILE A 205 -15.90 -1.70 -1.73
CA ILE A 205 -15.46 -2.50 -2.87
C ILE A 205 -16.66 -3.29 -3.37
N LEU A 206 -16.98 -3.15 -4.65
CA LEU A 206 -17.96 -3.95 -5.36
C LEU A 206 -17.23 -4.89 -6.32
N LYS A 207 -17.00 -6.11 -5.89
CA LYS A 207 -16.46 -7.17 -6.73
C LYS A 207 -17.61 -7.86 -7.45
N ILE A 208 -17.67 -7.72 -8.78
CA ILE A 208 -18.69 -8.37 -9.57
C ILE A 208 -18.36 -9.86 -9.81
N PHE A 209 -19.38 -10.68 -9.96
CA PHE A 209 -19.26 -12.11 -10.26
C PHE A 209 -20.49 -12.58 -11.05
N PRO A 210 -20.39 -13.67 -11.83
CA PRO A 210 -21.56 -14.23 -12.53
C PRO A 210 -22.65 -14.62 -11.54
N GLY A 211 -23.85 -14.04 -11.72
CA GLY A 211 -24.99 -14.25 -10.81
C GLY A 211 -25.12 -13.20 -9.69
N ILE A 212 -24.31 -12.15 -9.67
CA ILE A 212 -24.58 -11.00 -8.79
C ILE A 212 -25.95 -10.42 -9.11
N THR A 213 -26.72 -10.09 -8.07
CA THR A 213 -28.12 -9.62 -8.25
C THR A 213 -28.23 -8.11 -8.12
N GLU A 214 -29.23 -7.55 -8.78
CA GLU A 214 -29.60 -6.14 -8.70
C GLU A 214 -29.74 -5.66 -7.25
N ASN A 215 -30.43 -6.44 -6.41
CA ASN A 215 -30.68 -6.09 -5.01
C ASN A 215 -29.38 -5.97 -4.19
N VAL A 216 -28.38 -6.81 -4.42
CA VAL A 216 -27.07 -6.72 -3.72
C VAL A 216 -26.36 -5.44 -4.12
N VAL A 217 -26.30 -5.13 -5.42
CA VAL A 217 -25.66 -3.92 -5.91
C VAL A 217 -26.38 -2.67 -5.42
N GLN A 218 -27.72 -2.64 -5.52
CA GLN A 218 -28.54 -1.54 -5.05
C GLN A 218 -28.35 -1.29 -3.54
N THR A 219 -28.34 -2.35 -2.73
CA THR A 219 -28.16 -2.25 -1.28
C THR A 219 -26.79 -1.61 -0.95
N LEU A 220 -25.71 -2.06 -1.59
CA LEU A 220 -24.39 -1.48 -1.41
C LEU A 220 -24.35 -0.01 -1.78
N LEU A 221 -24.90 0.35 -2.96
CA LEU A 221 -24.90 1.72 -3.49
C LEU A 221 -25.86 2.67 -2.74
N SER A 222 -26.76 2.12 -1.93
CA SER A 222 -27.64 2.88 -1.05
C SER A 222 -27.11 3.07 0.36
N SER A 223 -25.86 2.61 0.64
CA SER A 223 -25.25 2.74 1.98
C SER A 223 -25.14 4.20 2.39
N PRO A 224 -25.64 4.58 3.58
CA PRO A 224 -25.58 5.96 4.04
C PRO A 224 -24.15 6.50 4.12
N GLY A 225 -23.92 7.67 3.55
CA GLY A 225 -22.61 8.35 3.59
C GLY A 225 -21.58 7.81 2.60
N LEU A 226 -21.88 6.79 1.80
CA LEU A 226 -20.99 6.27 0.78
C LEU A 226 -20.53 7.37 -0.17
N LYS A 227 -19.21 7.52 -0.34
CA LYS A 227 -18.58 8.54 -1.19
C LYS A 227 -17.95 7.97 -2.44
N ALA A 228 -17.37 6.77 -2.36
CA ALA A 228 -16.76 6.14 -3.51
C ALA A 228 -16.89 4.63 -3.48
N VAL A 229 -16.82 4.04 -4.67
CA VAL A 229 -16.84 2.59 -4.88
C VAL A 229 -15.66 2.18 -5.76
N ILE A 230 -14.88 1.23 -5.30
CA ILE A 230 -13.95 0.50 -6.14
C ILE A 230 -14.73 -0.61 -6.81
N LEU A 231 -14.83 -0.55 -8.13
CA LEU A 231 -15.52 -1.55 -8.93
C LEU A 231 -14.49 -2.55 -9.45
N GLU A 232 -14.47 -3.76 -8.89
CA GLU A 232 -13.61 -4.85 -9.37
C GLU A 232 -14.30 -5.59 -10.52
N THR A 233 -13.83 -5.34 -11.74
CA THR A 233 -14.42 -5.87 -12.98
C THR A 233 -13.58 -6.98 -13.61
N PHE A 234 -14.11 -7.62 -14.65
CA PHE A 234 -13.45 -8.73 -15.34
C PHE A 234 -12.41 -8.24 -16.35
N GLY A 235 -11.29 -8.96 -16.43
CA GLY A 235 -10.28 -8.73 -17.47
C GLY A 235 -9.85 -7.26 -17.60
N ALA A 236 -9.99 -6.69 -18.78
CA ALA A 236 -9.59 -5.32 -19.09
C ALA A 236 -10.63 -4.24 -18.69
N GLY A 237 -11.53 -4.53 -17.75
CA GLY A 237 -12.53 -3.56 -17.27
C GLY A 237 -13.96 -3.88 -17.69
N ASN A 238 -14.25 -5.14 -18.02
CA ASN A 238 -15.57 -5.56 -18.51
C ASN A 238 -16.54 -5.81 -17.35
N ALA A 239 -17.79 -5.42 -17.56
CA ALA A 239 -18.89 -5.62 -16.61
C ALA A 239 -20.14 -6.18 -17.32
N PRO A 240 -21.17 -6.65 -16.59
CA PRO A 240 -22.45 -7.06 -17.19
C PRO A 240 -23.05 -5.95 -18.05
N THR A 241 -23.65 -6.34 -19.19
CA THR A 241 -24.35 -5.44 -20.09
C THR A 241 -25.83 -5.26 -19.75
N ASP A 242 -26.27 -5.91 -18.69
CA ASP A 242 -27.66 -5.79 -18.21
C ASP A 242 -28.03 -4.33 -17.92
N PRO A 243 -29.15 -3.82 -18.44
CA PRO A 243 -29.54 -2.43 -18.26
C PRO A 243 -29.65 -2.00 -16.79
N TRP A 244 -30.07 -2.91 -15.89
CA TRP A 244 -30.21 -2.62 -14.47
C TRP A 244 -28.86 -2.26 -13.83
N PHE A 245 -27.77 -2.97 -14.21
CA PHE A 245 -26.44 -2.76 -13.65
C PHE A 245 -25.92 -1.35 -14.02
N TYR A 246 -25.97 -1.04 -15.31
CA TYR A 246 -25.58 0.28 -15.81
C TYR A 246 -26.39 1.41 -15.19
N ASN A 247 -27.72 1.26 -15.10
CA ASN A 247 -28.61 2.28 -14.52
C ASN A 247 -28.28 2.54 -13.05
N LEU A 248 -28.04 1.50 -12.25
CA LEU A 248 -27.64 1.65 -10.84
C LEU A 248 -26.30 2.39 -10.68
N ILE A 249 -25.29 2.08 -11.51
CA ILE A 249 -24.00 2.79 -11.50
C ILE A 249 -24.20 4.25 -11.89
N LYS A 250 -24.92 4.51 -12.97
CA LYS A 250 -25.21 5.87 -13.46
C LYS A 250 -25.96 6.71 -12.43
N ASP A 251 -27.00 6.15 -11.82
CA ASP A 251 -27.79 6.85 -10.81
C ASP A 251 -26.98 7.13 -9.55
N ALA A 252 -26.13 6.19 -9.14
CA ALA A 252 -25.22 6.38 -8.01
C ALA A 252 -24.16 7.46 -8.30
N ALA A 253 -23.57 7.45 -9.48
CA ALA A 253 -22.66 8.50 -9.95
C ALA A 253 -23.35 9.87 -10.01
N GLY A 254 -24.62 9.92 -10.46
CA GLY A 254 -25.44 11.13 -10.45
C GLY A 254 -25.75 11.68 -9.05
N ARG A 255 -25.66 10.85 -8.00
CA ARG A 255 -25.73 11.27 -6.60
C ARG A 255 -24.38 11.69 -6.00
N GLY A 256 -23.31 11.74 -6.80
CA GLY A 256 -21.96 12.12 -6.36
C GLY A 256 -21.12 10.95 -5.81
N ILE A 257 -21.50 9.69 -6.06
CA ILE A 257 -20.64 8.55 -5.73
C ILE A 257 -19.58 8.40 -6.83
N ILE A 258 -18.32 8.44 -6.44
CA ILE A 258 -17.18 8.26 -7.36
C ILE A 258 -16.92 6.76 -7.56
N PHE A 259 -16.74 6.35 -8.81
CA PHE A 259 -16.40 4.98 -9.16
C PHE A 259 -14.99 4.89 -9.73
N LEU A 260 -14.17 4.01 -9.13
CA LEU A 260 -12.84 3.66 -9.62
C LEU A 260 -12.87 2.21 -10.10
N ASN A 261 -12.69 1.99 -11.39
CA ASN A 261 -12.70 0.65 -11.98
C ASN A 261 -11.30 0.03 -11.95
N ILE A 262 -11.17 -1.13 -11.31
CA ILE A 262 -9.95 -1.92 -11.29
C ILE A 262 -10.21 -3.33 -11.81
N THR A 263 -9.17 -4.04 -12.23
CA THR A 263 -9.31 -5.43 -12.70
C THR A 263 -9.28 -6.42 -11.53
N GLN A 264 -10.04 -7.51 -11.64
CA GLN A 264 -9.92 -8.66 -10.74
C GLN A 264 -8.68 -9.51 -11.04
N CYS A 265 -8.03 -9.29 -12.18
CA CYS A 265 -6.81 -10.00 -12.53
C CYS A 265 -5.63 -9.49 -11.69
N THR A 266 -4.79 -10.40 -11.24
CA THR A 266 -3.58 -10.06 -10.49
C THR A 266 -2.62 -9.22 -11.31
N GLN A 267 -2.53 -9.49 -12.63
CA GLN A 267 -1.70 -8.75 -13.59
C GLN A 267 -2.56 -8.20 -14.72
N GLY A 268 -2.12 -7.09 -15.27
CA GLY A 268 -2.82 -6.41 -16.35
C GLY A 268 -3.42 -5.08 -15.91
N ARG A 269 -4.28 -4.52 -16.76
CA ARG A 269 -4.80 -3.17 -16.56
C ARG A 269 -6.23 -3.03 -17.07
N VAL A 270 -6.93 -2.07 -16.54
CA VAL A 270 -8.22 -1.62 -17.06
C VAL A 270 -7.99 -0.69 -18.27
N GLU A 271 -8.61 -1.01 -19.40
CA GLU A 271 -8.62 -0.20 -20.63
C GLU A 271 -10.06 0.21 -20.94
N MET A 272 -10.49 1.32 -20.34
CA MET A 272 -11.86 1.83 -20.54
C MET A 272 -12.08 2.25 -21.99
N GLY A 273 -13.26 1.89 -22.53
CA GLY A 273 -13.66 2.24 -23.91
C GLY A 273 -13.12 1.31 -25.00
N ARG A 274 -12.32 0.29 -24.66
CA ARG A 274 -11.84 -0.70 -25.63
C ARG A 274 -12.95 -1.68 -26.09
N TYR A 275 -13.88 -1.99 -25.18
CA TYR A 275 -15.00 -2.88 -25.42
C TYR A 275 -16.31 -2.15 -25.10
N GLU A 276 -17.40 -2.51 -25.81
CA GLU A 276 -18.73 -1.97 -25.57
C GLU A 276 -19.15 -2.01 -24.10
N THR A 277 -18.84 -3.14 -23.43
CA THR A 277 -19.08 -3.36 -22.00
C THR A 277 -18.44 -2.33 -21.09
N SER A 278 -17.26 -1.83 -21.43
CA SER A 278 -16.54 -0.80 -20.67
C SER A 278 -16.91 0.63 -21.10
N GLU A 279 -17.45 0.81 -22.30
CA GLU A 279 -17.91 2.12 -22.79
C GLU A 279 -19.11 2.63 -21.99
N HIS A 280 -20.03 1.74 -21.61
CA HIS A 280 -21.17 2.12 -20.76
C HIS A 280 -20.73 2.64 -19.39
N LEU A 281 -19.73 2.02 -18.79
CA LEU A 281 -19.16 2.48 -17.51
C LEU A 281 -18.48 3.84 -17.66
N LEU A 282 -17.73 4.04 -18.75
CA LEU A 282 -17.10 5.33 -19.05
C LEU A 282 -18.15 6.46 -19.18
N ARG A 283 -19.26 6.20 -19.92
CA ARG A 283 -20.37 7.14 -20.06
C ARG A 283 -21.10 7.42 -18.73
N ALA A 284 -21.07 6.49 -17.79
CA ALA A 284 -21.57 6.70 -16.43
C ALA A 284 -20.62 7.51 -15.54
N GLY A 285 -19.44 7.90 -16.03
CA GLY A 285 -18.45 8.67 -15.28
C GLY A 285 -17.54 7.82 -14.38
N VAL A 286 -17.44 6.52 -14.65
CA VAL A 286 -16.52 5.62 -13.95
C VAL A 286 -15.08 5.91 -14.40
N VAL A 287 -14.17 6.04 -13.43
CA VAL A 287 -12.76 6.37 -13.67
C VAL A 287 -11.94 5.08 -13.79
N SER A 288 -10.95 5.05 -14.70
CA SER A 288 -10.02 3.92 -14.82
C SER A 288 -9.00 3.94 -13.69
N GLY A 289 -8.80 2.78 -13.07
CA GLY A 289 -7.70 2.55 -12.14
C GLY A 289 -6.42 2.05 -12.84
N TYR A 290 -6.46 1.84 -14.15
CA TYR A 290 -5.34 1.29 -14.90
C TYR A 290 -4.84 -0.03 -14.31
N ASP A 291 -3.57 -0.06 -13.89
CA ASP A 291 -2.87 -1.22 -13.33
C ASP A 291 -2.67 -1.13 -11.81
N ILE A 292 -3.49 -0.32 -11.13
CA ILE A 292 -3.43 -0.11 -9.68
C ILE A 292 -3.74 -1.41 -8.91
N THR A 293 -3.07 -1.61 -7.78
CA THR A 293 -3.43 -2.70 -6.85
C THR A 293 -4.68 -2.34 -6.04
N PRO A 294 -5.47 -3.32 -5.57
CA PRO A 294 -6.62 -3.04 -4.71
C PRO A 294 -6.25 -2.23 -3.46
N GLU A 295 -5.10 -2.52 -2.84
CA GLU A 295 -4.61 -1.82 -1.66
C GLU A 295 -4.32 -0.34 -1.94
N ALA A 296 -3.66 -0.06 -3.07
CA ALA A 296 -3.39 1.31 -3.50
C ALA A 296 -4.68 2.03 -3.92
N ALA A 297 -5.64 1.35 -4.56
CA ALA A 297 -6.94 1.93 -4.92
C ALA A 297 -7.73 2.37 -3.69
N VAL A 298 -7.82 1.51 -2.66
CA VAL A 298 -8.46 1.81 -1.37
C VAL A 298 -7.82 3.03 -0.73
N THR A 299 -6.51 3.01 -0.57
CA THR A 299 -5.79 4.05 0.17
C THR A 299 -5.68 5.37 -0.59
N LYS A 300 -5.59 5.33 -1.93
CA LYS A 300 -5.67 6.52 -2.81
C LYS A 300 -7.02 7.22 -2.68
N LEU A 301 -8.12 6.46 -2.72
CA LEU A 301 -9.46 7.02 -2.53
C LEU A 301 -9.64 7.61 -1.14
N MET A 302 -9.24 6.91 -0.07
CA MET A 302 -9.33 7.44 1.30
C MET A 302 -8.55 8.76 1.43
N TYR A 303 -7.36 8.82 0.85
CA TYR A 303 -6.50 10.00 0.86
C TYR A 303 -7.11 11.17 0.07
N LEU A 304 -7.56 10.94 -1.16
CA LEU A 304 -8.10 11.99 -2.02
C LEU A 304 -9.42 12.54 -1.48
N LEU A 305 -10.32 11.67 -1.02
CA LEU A 305 -11.56 12.07 -0.36
C LEU A 305 -11.34 12.83 0.96
N GLY A 306 -10.19 12.61 1.61
CA GLY A 306 -9.78 13.36 2.79
C GLY A 306 -9.26 14.77 2.50
N LYS A 307 -8.91 15.07 1.22
CA LYS A 307 -8.45 16.40 0.79
C LYS A 307 -9.56 17.43 0.60
N GLU A 308 -10.82 16.98 0.57
CA GLU A 308 -11.97 17.87 0.34
C GLU A 308 -11.89 18.67 -0.97
N VAL A 309 -11.33 18.04 -2.02
CA VAL A 309 -11.35 18.58 -3.39
C VAL A 309 -12.71 18.32 -4.06
N ASP A 310 -13.06 19.05 -5.09
CA ASP A 310 -14.28 18.80 -5.83
C ASP A 310 -14.23 17.49 -6.66
N ASP A 311 -15.38 17.01 -7.11
CA ASP A 311 -15.50 15.72 -7.79
C ASP A 311 -14.72 15.66 -9.11
N GLU A 312 -14.58 16.75 -9.84
CA GLU A 312 -13.85 16.79 -11.11
C GLU A 312 -12.34 16.78 -10.87
N GLU A 313 -11.85 17.52 -9.90
CA GLU A 313 -10.45 17.47 -9.47
C GLU A 313 -10.12 16.08 -8.94
N LEU A 314 -11.01 15.47 -8.13
CA LEU A 314 -10.84 14.12 -7.61
C LEU A 314 -10.69 13.10 -8.74
N LYS A 315 -11.56 13.11 -9.76
CA LYS A 315 -11.48 12.23 -10.93
C LYS A 315 -10.17 12.43 -11.70
N GLN A 316 -9.73 13.68 -11.88
CA GLN A 316 -8.47 13.97 -12.54
C GLN A 316 -7.28 13.42 -11.76
N LEU A 317 -7.29 13.55 -10.42
CA LEU A 317 -6.22 13.00 -9.55
C LEU A 317 -6.24 11.47 -9.53
N LEU A 318 -7.42 10.83 -9.62
CA LEU A 318 -7.51 9.37 -9.73
C LEU A 318 -6.87 8.84 -11.02
N ASN A 319 -7.01 9.58 -12.12
CA ASN A 319 -6.41 9.22 -13.41
C ASN A 319 -4.91 9.55 -13.55
N LYS A 320 -4.28 10.14 -12.54
CA LYS A 320 -2.86 10.53 -12.58
C LYS A 320 -2.05 9.71 -11.57
N PRO A 321 -0.79 9.35 -11.89
CA PRO A 321 0.12 8.79 -10.90
C PRO A 321 0.52 9.90 -9.91
N ILE A 322 0.14 9.76 -8.65
CA ILE A 322 0.52 10.70 -7.58
C ILE A 322 1.86 10.29 -6.99
N LYS A 323 2.04 8.99 -6.80
CA LYS A 323 3.21 8.36 -6.18
C LYS A 323 3.69 7.11 -6.95
N GLY A 324 3.47 7.09 -8.26
CA GLY A 324 3.85 5.99 -9.11
C GLY A 324 3.01 4.71 -8.93
N GLU A 325 1.81 4.83 -8.36
CA GLU A 325 0.88 3.73 -8.10
C GLU A 325 0.18 3.19 -9.34
N ILE A 326 0.20 3.94 -10.44
CA ILE A 326 -0.34 3.54 -11.75
C ILE A 326 0.67 3.84 -12.86
N THR A 327 0.59 3.07 -13.96
CA THR A 327 1.30 3.32 -15.20
C THR A 327 0.33 3.88 -16.24
N ILE A 328 0.59 5.10 -16.70
CA ILE A 328 -0.11 5.69 -17.85
C ILE A 328 0.79 5.45 -19.05
N SER A 329 0.32 4.66 -20.01
CA SER A 329 1.03 4.40 -21.27
C SER A 329 0.73 5.47 -22.29
#